data_2c87e78f7c150c0f76db1c285b6e9032
#
_entry.id   2c87e78f7c150c0f76db1c285b6e9032
#
_cell.length_a   1.000
_cell.length_b   1.000
_cell.length_c   1.000
_cell.angle_alpha   90.00
_cell.angle_beta   90.00
_cell.angle_gamma   90.00
#
_symmetry.space_group_name_H-M   'P 1'
#
loop_
_entity.id
_entity.type
_entity.pdbx_description
1 polymer ?
#
loop_
_entity_poly.entity_id
_entity_poly.type
_entity_poly.pdbx_seq_one_letter_code
_entity_poly.pdbx_strand_id
1 'polypeptide(L)'
;MLFSFGQVMVSVTADQIRKRLGLTQADISDEGVLAFRDEAVAFLSEEIGGTLNAESCTEAEANAIRNLAAIYCYCNVTGGSAVGLDFSVGDLRVSEVRSETATTQLGFLKEQVERFIARQKRFGISLQEGP
;
A
#
# COMPACT_ATOMS: atom_id res chain seq x y z
N MET A 1 2.13 19.48 24.01
CA MET A 1 2.12 18.96 23.84
C MET A 1 1.74 18.01 23.89
N LEU A 2 1.48 17.74 24.13
CA LEU A 2 1.24 16.74 24.35
C LEU A 2 0.80 15.92 23.42
N PHE A 3 0.43 16.07 22.77
CA PHE A 3 0.17 15.50 22.02
C PHE A 3 0.64 14.75 21.30
N SER A 4 1.15 14.89 21.17
CA SER A 4 1.88 14.13 20.30
C SER A 4 2.34 12.86 20.80
N PHE A 5 1.91 12.52 21.90
CA PHE A 5 2.33 11.32 22.42
C PHE A 5 2.06 10.16 21.61
N GLY A 6 0.99 10.03 20.96
CA GLY A 6 0.68 8.84 20.26
C GLY A 6 1.14 8.82 18.85
N GLN A 7 1.83 9.86 18.44
CA GLN A 7 2.16 9.99 17.05
C GLN A 7 3.59 9.57 16.79
N VAL A 8 3.87 8.30 16.95
CA VAL A 8 5.20 7.81 16.63
C VAL A 8 5.31 7.71 15.12
N MET A 9 6.28 8.39 14.56
CA MET A 9 6.50 8.34 13.13
C MET A 9 7.43 7.21 12.79
N VAL A 10 7.11 6.52 11.72
CA VAL A 10 7.89 5.38 11.28
C VAL A 10 8.25 5.54 9.82
N SER A 11 9.14 4.68 9.34
CA SER A 11 9.51 4.69 7.95
C SER A 11 9.18 3.33 7.34
N VAL A 12 8.99 3.34 6.02
CA VAL A 12 8.65 2.13 5.29
C VAL A 12 9.90 1.63 4.58
N THR A 13 10.34 0.43 4.92
CA THR A 13 11.57 -0.12 4.37
C THR A 13 11.28 -1.20 3.35
N ALA A 14 12.29 -1.52 2.55
CA ALA A 14 12.14 -2.54 1.53
C ALA A 14 11.84 -3.91 2.12
N ASP A 15 12.50 -4.24 3.23
CA ASP A 15 12.26 -5.54 3.84
C ASP A 15 10.84 -5.68 4.35
N GLN A 16 10.29 -4.61 4.90
CA GLN A 16 8.92 -4.64 5.38
C GLN A 16 7.95 -4.91 4.25
N ILE A 17 8.21 -4.31 3.11
CA ILE A 17 7.34 -4.50 1.95
C ILE A 17 7.43 -5.93 1.46
N ARG A 18 8.65 -6.46 1.31
CA ARG A 18 8.82 -7.82 0.82
C ARG A 18 8.11 -8.83 1.70
N LYS A 19 8.15 -8.61 3.00
CA LYS A 19 7.60 -9.58 3.93
C LYS A 19 6.10 -9.73 3.81
N ARG A 20 5.42 -8.72 3.29
CA ARG A 20 3.97 -8.80 3.20
C ARG A 20 3.50 -9.94 2.33
N LEU A 21 4.27 -10.29 1.30
CA LEU A 21 3.87 -11.37 0.40
C LEU A 21 4.97 -12.40 0.21
N GLY A 22 5.89 -12.45 1.16
CA GLY A 22 6.90 -13.50 1.15
C GLY A 22 7.94 -13.38 0.05
N LEU A 23 8.20 -12.18 -0.41
CA LEU A 23 9.21 -11.98 -1.44
C LEU A 23 10.59 -11.90 -0.81
N THR A 24 11.60 -12.21 -1.62
CA THR A 24 12.98 -12.18 -1.15
C THR A 24 13.80 -11.20 -1.96
N GLN A 25 15.02 -10.97 -1.54
CA GLN A 25 15.90 -10.09 -2.29
C GLN A 25 16.23 -10.66 -3.66
N ALA A 26 16.18 -11.97 -3.80
CA ALA A 26 16.40 -12.57 -5.09
C ALA A 26 15.25 -12.30 -6.04
N ASP A 27 14.05 -12.11 -5.48
CA ASP A 27 12.88 -11.83 -6.31
C ASP A 27 12.90 -10.41 -6.81
N ILE A 28 13.26 -9.47 -5.95
CA ILE A 28 13.24 -8.07 -6.32
C ILE A 28 14.22 -7.32 -5.43
N SER A 29 15.05 -6.49 -6.05
CA SER A 29 16.09 -5.77 -5.34
C SER A 29 15.51 -4.65 -4.48
N ASP A 30 16.32 -4.15 -3.57
CA ASP A 30 15.89 -3.02 -2.74
C ASP A 30 15.49 -1.83 -3.60
N GLU A 31 16.28 -1.57 -4.63
CA GLU A 31 16.00 -0.45 -5.50
C GLU A 31 14.65 -0.60 -6.18
N GLY A 32 14.33 -1.80 -6.60
CA GLY A 32 13.03 -2.06 -7.22
C GLY A 32 11.90 -1.90 -6.25
N VAL A 33 12.08 -2.40 -5.03
CA VAL A 33 11.04 -2.28 -4.03
C VAL A 33 10.80 -0.82 -3.68
N LEU A 34 11.87 -0.04 -3.53
CA LEU A 34 11.71 1.36 -3.16
C LEU A 34 11.06 2.16 -4.27
N ALA A 35 11.29 1.78 -5.52
CA ALA A 35 10.61 2.43 -6.63
C ALA A 35 9.10 2.20 -6.53
N PHE A 36 8.70 0.98 -6.21
CA PHE A 36 7.27 0.70 -6.04
C PHE A 36 6.71 1.35 -4.80
N ARG A 37 7.53 1.47 -3.75
CA ARG A 37 7.11 2.20 -2.57
C ARG A 37 6.75 3.65 -2.95
N ASP A 38 7.58 4.27 -3.76
CA ASP A 38 7.34 5.65 -4.15
C ASP A 38 6.09 5.76 -5.02
N GLU A 39 5.85 4.77 -5.87
CA GLU A 39 4.62 4.75 -6.65
C GLU A 39 3.39 4.61 -5.75
N ALA A 40 3.51 3.78 -4.72
CA ALA A 40 2.41 3.60 -3.80
C ALA A 40 2.13 4.90 -3.04
N VAL A 41 3.17 5.59 -2.64
CA VAL A 41 3.01 6.86 -1.95
C VAL A 41 2.30 7.86 -2.85
N ALA A 42 2.70 7.92 -4.11
CA ALA A 42 2.08 8.86 -5.03
C ALA A 42 0.61 8.55 -5.24
N PHE A 43 0.30 7.27 -5.43
CA PHE A 43 -1.09 6.88 -5.64
C PHE A 43 -1.95 7.18 -4.41
N LEU A 44 -1.46 6.79 -3.24
CA LEU A 44 -2.23 7.02 -2.02
C LEU A 44 -2.39 8.50 -1.72
N SER A 45 -1.34 9.28 -1.94
CA SER A 45 -1.42 10.71 -1.70
C SER A 45 -2.49 11.34 -2.56
N GLU A 46 -2.54 10.91 -3.81
CA GLU A 46 -3.54 11.45 -4.72
C GLU A 46 -4.95 11.02 -4.30
N GLU A 47 -5.10 9.78 -3.90
CA GLU A 47 -6.42 9.27 -3.53
C GLU A 47 -6.98 9.93 -2.29
N ILE A 48 -6.14 10.24 -1.34
CA ILE A 48 -6.63 10.84 -0.10
C ILE A 48 -6.58 12.37 -0.11
N GLY A 49 -6.02 12.94 -1.17
CA GLY A 49 -5.95 14.39 -1.26
C GLY A 49 -4.96 15.00 -0.30
N GLY A 50 -3.90 14.28 0.03
CA GLY A 50 -2.89 14.77 0.94
C GLY A 50 -1.52 14.33 0.48
N THR A 51 -0.54 14.52 1.34
CA THR A 51 0.83 14.13 1.02
C THR A 51 1.32 13.15 2.05
N LEU A 52 1.72 11.98 1.59
CA LEU A 52 2.32 10.98 2.47
C LEU A 52 3.82 10.98 2.27
N ASN A 53 4.53 10.57 3.30
CA ASN A 53 5.98 10.50 3.24
C ASN A 53 6.40 9.15 3.79
N ALA A 54 6.96 8.30 2.93
CA ALA A 54 7.31 6.94 3.33
C ALA A 54 8.39 6.91 4.39
N GLU A 55 9.15 7.98 4.54
CA GLU A 55 10.23 7.98 5.51
C GLU A 55 9.82 8.58 6.83
N SER A 56 8.63 9.18 6.92
CA SER A 56 8.14 9.72 8.17
C SER A 56 6.63 9.78 8.09
N CYS A 57 5.98 8.77 8.61
CA CYS A 57 4.53 8.66 8.53
C CYS A 57 3.99 7.95 9.75
N THR A 58 2.70 8.00 9.93
CA THR A 58 2.08 7.28 11.04
C THR A 58 2.06 5.80 10.70
N GLU A 59 1.78 4.99 11.71
CA GLU A 59 1.74 3.56 11.49
C GLU A 59 0.62 3.17 10.51
N ALA A 60 -0.51 3.85 10.59
CA ALA A 60 -1.60 3.55 9.66
C ALA A 60 -1.20 3.90 8.24
N GLU A 61 -0.53 5.03 8.05
CA GLU A 61 -0.06 5.40 6.73
C GLU A 61 1.00 4.42 6.23
N ALA A 62 1.89 4.02 7.13
CA ALA A 62 2.94 3.08 6.75
C ALA A 62 2.36 1.74 6.33
N ASN A 63 1.35 1.27 7.02
CA ASN A 63 0.73 0.01 6.66
C ASN A 63 0.08 0.08 5.28
N ALA A 64 -0.58 1.19 4.97
CA ALA A 64 -1.17 1.34 3.66
C ALA A 64 -0.09 1.35 2.57
N ILE A 65 1.00 2.04 2.82
CA ILE A 65 2.09 2.10 1.85
C ILE A 65 2.71 0.72 1.67
N ARG A 66 2.98 0.02 2.78
CA ARG A 66 3.57 -1.31 2.71
C ARG A 66 2.68 -2.27 1.92
N ASN A 67 1.40 -2.22 2.20
CA ASN A 67 0.48 -3.16 1.56
C ASN A 67 0.38 -2.89 0.07
N LEU A 68 0.23 -1.64 -0.33
CA LEU A 68 0.10 -1.34 -1.74
C LEU A 68 1.40 -1.58 -2.49
N ALA A 69 2.52 -1.21 -1.89
CA ALA A 69 3.82 -1.45 -2.52
C ALA A 69 4.06 -2.94 -2.68
N ALA A 70 3.65 -3.74 -1.70
CA ALA A 70 3.82 -5.18 -1.79
C ALA A 70 3.00 -5.76 -2.93
N ILE A 71 1.80 -5.25 -3.14
CA ILE A 71 0.98 -5.70 -4.26
C ILE A 71 1.68 -5.37 -5.58
N TYR A 72 2.20 -4.16 -5.70
CA TYR A 72 2.91 -3.77 -6.90
C TYR A 72 4.13 -4.67 -7.15
N CYS A 73 4.89 -4.94 -6.09
CA CYS A 73 6.07 -5.80 -6.21
C CYS A 73 5.69 -7.20 -6.64
N TYR A 74 4.65 -7.74 -6.03
CA TYR A 74 4.22 -9.08 -6.34
C TYR A 74 3.79 -9.19 -7.81
N CYS A 75 3.03 -8.21 -8.26
CA CYS A 75 2.60 -8.21 -9.66
C CYS A 75 3.79 -8.11 -10.60
N ASN A 76 4.78 -7.31 -10.22
CA ASN A 76 5.97 -7.18 -11.05
C ASN A 76 6.75 -8.49 -11.12
N VAL A 77 6.93 -9.13 -9.98
CA VAL A 77 7.72 -10.36 -9.91
C VAL A 77 7.04 -11.49 -10.67
N THR A 78 5.72 -11.52 -10.64
CA THR A 78 5.00 -12.58 -11.31
C THR A 78 4.60 -12.23 -12.73
N GLY A 79 5.10 -11.13 -13.26
CA GLY A 79 4.79 -10.77 -14.63
C GLY A 79 3.54 -9.94 -14.76
N GLY A 80 3.30 -9.11 -13.80
CA GLY A 80 2.12 -8.28 -13.81
C GLY A 80 0.90 -9.13 -13.54
N SER A 81 -0.14 -8.92 -14.26
CA SER A 81 -1.34 -9.72 -14.06
C SER A 81 -1.24 -11.06 -14.76
N ALA A 82 -0.06 -11.40 -15.21
CA ALA A 82 0.08 -12.55 -16.07
C ALA A 82 -0.27 -13.85 -15.40
N VAL A 83 -0.11 -13.96 -14.12
CA VAL A 83 -0.39 -15.22 -13.46
C VAL A 83 -1.85 -15.34 -13.08
N GLY A 84 -2.72 -14.70 -13.80
CA GLY A 84 -4.14 -14.87 -13.58
C GLY A 84 -4.72 -13.87 -12.60
N LEU A 85 -4.01 -12.84 -12.34
CA LEU A 85 -4.52 -11.77 -11.51
C LEU A 85 -4.85 -10.58 -12.39
N ASP A 86 -5.94 -9.95 -12.08
CA ASP A 86 -6.34 -8.75 -12.76
C ASP A 86 -6.33 -7.65 -11.72
N PHE A 87 -5.45 -6.69 -11.88
CA PHE A 87 -5.25 -5.68 -10.88
C PHE A 87 -5.52 -4.32 -11.47
N SER A 88 -6.49 -3.63 -10.93
CA SER A 88 -6.85 -2.32 -11.41
C SER A 88 -6.46 -1.28 -10.39
N VAL A 89 -5.58 -0.38 -10.77
CA VAL A 89 -5.07 0.61 -9.84
C VAL A 89 -6.14 1.57 -9.38
N GLY A 90 -6.95 2.05 -10.29
CA GLY A 90 -7.96 3.03 -9.93
C GLY A 90 -8.95 2.52 -8.93
N ASP A 91 -9.43 1.32 -9.14
CA ASP A 91 -10.37 0.69 -8.24
C ASP A 91 -9.72 -0.23 -7.27
N LEU A 92 -8.47 -0.49 -7.40
CA LEU A 92 -7.78 -1.44 -6.58
C LEU A 92 -8.52 -2.75 -6.55
N ARG A 93 -8.76 -3.30 -7.69
CA ARG A 93 -9.48 -4.53 -7.79
C ARG A 93 -8.54 -5.64 -8.21
N VAL A 94 -8.59 -6.75 -7.52
CA VAL A 94 -7.80 -7.91 -7.88
C VAL A 94 -8.77 -9.04 -8.19
N SER A 95 -8.69 -9.55 -9.41
CA SER A 95 -9.50 -10.68 -9.79
C SER A 95 -8.56 -11.84 -9.94
N GLU A 96 -8.77 -12.85 -9.16
CA GLU A 96 -7.83 -13.92 -9.13
C GLU A 96 -8.30 -15.09 -9.94
N VAL A 97 -7.38 -15.83 -10.39
CA VAL A 97 -7.67 -16.94 -11.24
C VAL A 97 -7.00 -18.19 -10.79
N ARG A 98 -5.90 -18.11 -10.06
CA ARG A 98 -5.26 -19.33 -9.68
C ARG A 98 -4.69 -19.22 -8.31
N SER A 99 -3.79 -19.78 -7.84
CA SER A 99 -3.16 -19.76 -6.54
C SER A 99 -4.04 -19.12 -5.49
N GLU A 100 -4.91 -19.90 -4.92
CA GLU A 100 -5.85 -19.36 -3.93
C GLU A 100 -5.15 -18.71 -2.77
N THR A 101 -4.02 -19.25 -2.36
CA THR A 101 -3.30 -18.70 -1.22
C THR A 101 -2.80 -17.29 -1.52
N ALA A 102 -2.14 -17.13 -2.66
CA ALA A 102 -1.62 -15.81 -3.02
C ALA A 102 -2.75 -14.84 -3.24
N THR A 103 -3.82 -15.30 -3.88
CA THR A 103 -4.95 -14.45 -4.13
C THR A 103 -5.59 -13.99 -2.85
N THR A 104 -5.69 -14.88 -1.88
CA THR A 104 -6.27 -14.52 -0.60
C THR A 104 -5.43 -13.45 0.10
N GLN A 105 -4.11 -13.60 0.05
CA GLN A 105 -3.25 -12.61 0.65
C GLN A 105 -3.34 -11.28 -0.06
N LEU A 106 -3.35 -11.31 -1.38
CA LEU A 106 -3.49 -10.08 -2.16
C LEU A 106 -4.81 -9.41 -1.86
N GLY A 107 -5.87 -10.19 -1.77
CA GLY A 107 -7.19 -9.65 -1.46
C GLY A 107 -7.23 -8.99 -0.11
N PHE A 108 -6.56 -9.60 0.86
CA PHE A 108 -6.51 -9.03 2.19
C PHE A 108 -5.77 -7.69 2.18
N LEU A 109 -4.60 -7.64 1.52
CA LEU A 109 -3.85 -6.40 1.46
C LEU A 109 -4.62 -5.32 0.70
N LYS A 110 -5.28 -5.71 -0.38
CA LYS A 110 -6.09 -4.78 -1.15
C LYS A 110 -7.19 -4.20 -0.27
N GLU A 111 -7.85 -5.04 0.49
CA GLU A 111 -8.91 -4.58 1.36
C GLU A 111 -8.41 -3.60 2.40
N GLN A 112 -7.23 -3.87 2.95
CA GLN A 112 -6.64 -2.97 3.92
C GLN A 112 -6.36 -1.60 3.31
N VAL A 113 -5.84 -1.58 2.08
CA VAL A 113 -5.57 -0.34 1.39
C VAL A 113 -6.87 0.42 1.13
N GLU A 114 -7.88 -0.29 0.68
CA GLU A 114 -9.17 0.34 0.40
C GLU A 114 -9.79 0.93 1.65
N ARG A 115 -9.65 0.24 2.76
CA ARG A 115 -10.17 0.74 4.01
C ARG A 115 -9.45 2.00 4.46
N PHE A 116 -8.15 2.01 4.27
CA PHE A 116 -7.37 3.20 4.60
C PHE A 116 -7.84 4.39 3.76
N ILE A 117 -7.97 4.19 2.46
CA ILE A 117 -8.39 5.26 1.57
C ILE A 117 -9.78 5.76 1.94
N ALA A 118 -10.70 4.83 2.18
CA ALA A 118 -12.06 5.21 2.50
C ALA A 118 -12.13 6.01 3.79
N ARG A 119 -11.33 5.59 4.77
CA ARG A 119 -11.34 6.28 6.05
C ARG A 119 -10.78 7.69 5.91
N GLN A 120 -9.71 7.84 5.13
CA GLN A 120 -9.10 9.14 4.94
C GLN A 120 -10.01 10.07 4.14
N LYS A 121 -10.67 9.53 3.14
CA LYS A 121 -11.56 10.35 2.34
C LYS A 121 -12.75 10.84 3.16
N ARG A 122 -13.31 9.93 3.97
CA ARG A 122 -14.44 10.31 4.80
C ARG A 122 -14.05 11.38 5.78
N PHE A 123 -12.88 11.24 6.38
CA PHE A 123 -12.40 12.21 7.32
C PHE A 123 -12.13 13.54 6.64
N GLY A 124 -11.53 13.49 5.45
CA GLY A 124 -11.26 14.70 4.70
C GLY A 124 -12.52 15.43 4.30
N ILE A 125 -13.53 14.68 3.90
CA ILE A 125 -14.80 15.31 3.55
C ILE A 125 -15.41 16.00 4.76
N SER A 126 -15.36 15.36 5.90
CA SER A 126 -15.85 15.97 7.12
C SER A 126 -15.14 17.26 7.41
N LEU A 127 -13.85 17.29 7.25
CA LEU A 127 -13.10 18.50 7.49
C LEU A 127 -13.45 19.58 6.49
N GLN A 128 -13.68 19.19 5.26
CA GLN A 128 -14.00 20.15 4.23
C GLN A 128 -15.39 20.73 4.40
N GLU A 129 -16.27 19.96 4.97
CA GLU A 129 -17.61 20.45 5.19
C GLU A 129 -17.67 21.37 6.37
N GLY A 130 -16.66 21.40 7.15
CA GLY A 130 -16.63 22.32 8.27
C GLY A 130 -16.68 23.71 7.73
N PRO A 131 -17.00 24.61 8.52
CA PRO A 131 -17.25 25.99 8.12
C PRO A 131 -16.10 26.66 7.45
#